data_029dbaf7b0856b793fe964e68f242b78
#
_entry.id   029dbaf7b0856b793fe964e68f242b78
#
_cell.length_a   1.000
_cell.length_b   1.000
_cell.length_c   1.000
_cell.angle_alpha   90.00
_cell.angle_beta   90.00
_cell.angle_gamma   90.00
#
_symmetry.space_group_name_H-M   'P 1'
#
loop_
_entity.id
_entity.type
_entity.pdbx_description
1 polymer ?
#
loop_
_entity_poly.entity_id
_entity_poly.type
_entity_poly.pdbx_seq_one_letter_code
_entity_poly.pdbx_strand_id
1 'polypeptide(L)'
;QILPVIILSAAVIVSDYIYFGIIKHFKQDTYTLDFFLVFILNMSVIFQSCFGEISFNYKHFITTVIGFAVCQIGFKLVRNYAVIESKKKYIYIAIAALMFVTVAFTGSRSMWIDFGFFTVQPSEFMKPLFALVCATSLTAQQNKVKILGINIVPDNIVLFFMTGAIVALQWWCRDLGSLPTFCAAAFCAFILR
;
A
#
# COMPACT_ATOMS: atom_id res chain seq x y z
N GLN A 1 -34.61 -10.34 -4.87
CA GLN A 1 -33.28 -9.77 -4.52
C GLN A 1 -32.58 -10.43 -3.31
N ILE A 2 -33.20 -11.39 -2.62
CA ILE A 2 -32.63 -12.05 -1.43
C ILE A 2 -31.55 -13.07 -1.84
N LEU A 3 -31.71 -13.79 -2.94
CA LEU A 3 -30.78 -14.83 -3.39
C LEU A 3 -29.33 -14.33 -3.63
N PRO A 4 -29.10 -13.22 -4.33
CA PRO A 4 -27.73 -12.69 -4.50
C PRO A 4 -27.05 -12.29 -3.19
N VAL A 5 -27.80 -11.79 -2.22
CA VAL A 5 -27.27 -11.43 -0.89
C VAL A 5 -26.84 -12.68 -0.11
N ILE A 6 -27.65 -13.76 -0.19
CA ILE A 6 -27.31 -15.04 0.44
C ILE A 6 -26.04 -15.63 -0.18
N ILE A 7 -25.94 -15.60 -1.52
CA ILE A 7 -24.75 -16.10 -2.24
C ILE A 7 -23.51 -15.31 -1.84
N LEU A 8 -23.60 -13.99 -1.79
CA LEU A 8 -22.49 -13.12 -1.40
C LEU A 8 -22.07 -13.38 0.05
N SER A 9 -23.02 -13.48 0.98
CA SER A 9 -22.73 -13.77 2.38
C SER A 9 -22.05 -15.14 2.55
N ALA A 10 -22.53 -16.16 1.84
CA ALA A 10 -21.90 -17.48 1.84
C ALA A 10 -20.47 -17.43 1.27
N ALA A 11 -20.26 -16.66 0.19
CA ALA A 11 -18.93 -16.47 -0.41
C ALA A 11 -17.96 -15.77 0.55
N VAL A 12 -18.41 -14.77 1.30
CA VAL A 12 -17.60 -14.08 2.33
C VAL A 12 -17.18 -15.07 3.42
N ILE A 13 -18.11 -15.85 3.98
CA ILE A 13 -17.82 -16.84 5.01
C ILE A 13 -16.82 -17.88 4.52
N VAL A 14 -16.98 -18.37 3.29
CA VAL A 14 -16.07 -19.36 2.70
C VAL A 14 -14.68 -18.75 2.49
N SER A 15 -14.60 -17.51 2.00
CA SER A 15 -13.32 -16.82 1.81
C SER A 15 -12.57 -16.61 3.11
N ASP A 16 -13.27 -16.26 4.20
CA ASP A 16 -12.68 -16.10 5.52
C ASP A 16 -12.14 -17.44 6.05
N TYR A 17 -12.91 -18.50 5.89
CA TYR A 17 -12.48 -19.82 6.32
C TYR A 17 -11.22 -20.28 5.58
N ILE A 18 -11.17 -20.06 4.27
CA ILE A 18 -9.98 -20.34 3.45
C ILE A 18 -8.80 -19.48 3.90
N TYR A 19 -9.03 -18.18 4.11
CA TYR A 19 -7.98 -17.25 4.53
C TYR A 19 -7.34 -17.67 5.86
N PHE A 20 -8.15 -17.92 6.89
CA PHE A 20 -7.63 -18.36 8.19
C PHE A 20 -7.03 -19.78 8.14
N GLY A 21 -7.54 -20.65 7.28
CA GLY A 21 -6.92 -21.95 7.01
C GLY A 21 -5.51 -21.82 6.44
N ILE A 22 -5.33 -20.92 5.48
CA ILE A 22 -4.02 -20.62 4.87
C ILE A 22 -3.06 -20.03 5.91
N ILE A 23 -3.50 -19.05 6.70
CA ILE A 23 -2.68 -18.42 7.75
C ILE A 23 -2.24 -19.46 8.79
N LYS A 24 -3.13 -20.31 9.24
CA LYS A 24 -2.82 -21.40 10.17
C LYS A 24 -1.78 -22.37 9.59
N HIS A 25 -1.85 -22.67 8.31
CA HIS A 25 -0.87 -23.52 7.63
C HIS A 25 0.54 -22.88 7.62
N PHE A 26 0.63 -21.56 7.49
CA PHE A 26 1.89 -20.81 7.52
C PHE A 26 2.45 -20.57 8.92
N LYS A 27 1.83 -21.10 9.98
CA LYS A 27 2.26 -21.00 11.39
C LYS A 27 2.59 -19.57 11.80
N GLN A 28 1.66 -18.67 11.62
CA GLN A 28 1.78 -17.33 12.18
C GLN A 28 1.44 -17.36 13.67
N ASP A 29 2.22 -16.68 14.50
CA ASP A 29 2.08 -16.71 15.96
C ASP A 29 0.99 -15.73 16.45
N THR A 30 0.61 -14.74 15.64
CA THR A 30 -0.41 -13.73 16.00
C THR A 30 -1.39 -13.49 14.87
N TYR A 31 -2.69 -13.63 15.16
CA TYR A 31 -3.77 -13.44 14.20
C TYR A 31 -4.56 -12.14 14.40
N THR A 32 -4.17 -11.32 15.38
CA THR A 32 -4.95 -10.15 15.78
C THR A 32 -5.12 -9.15 14.65
N LEU A 33 -4.02 -8.86 13.93
CA LEU A 33 -4.06 -7.92 12.80
C LEU A 33 -4.91 -8.46 11.65
N ASP A 34 -4.75 -9.75 11.32
CA ASP A 34 -5.51 -10.42 10.27
C ASP A 34 -6.99 -10.44 10.61
N PHE A 35 -7.34 -10.69 11.87
CA PHE A 35 -8.73 -10.65 12.33
C PHE A 35 -9.36 -9.28 12.14
N PHE A 36 -8.67 -8.20 12.53
CA PHE A 36 -9.16 -6.83 12.32
C PHE A 36 -9.28 -6.49 10.84
N LEU A 37 -8.31 -6.90 10.02
CA LEU A 37 -8.34 -6.68 8.57
C LEU A 37 -9.56 -7.36 7.95
N VAL A 38 -9.78 -8.65 8.23
CA VAL A 38 -10.93 -9.43 7.75
C VAL A 38 -12.24 -8.80 8.21
N PHE A 39 -12.32 -8.42 9.50
CA PHE A 39 -13.52 -7.78 10.05
C PHE A 39 -13.86 -6.47 9.32
N ILE A 40 -12.89 -5.57 9.12
CA ILE A 40 -13.12 -4.29 8.44
C ILE A 40 -13.53 -4.51 6.97
N LEU A 41 -12.88 -5.44 6.28
CA LEU A 41 -13.19 -5.72 4.88
C LEU A 41 -14.56 -6.37 4.72
N ASN A 42 -14.95 -7.28 5.62
CA ASN A 42 -16.28 -7.88 5.63
C ASN A 42 -17.37 -6.84 5.91
N MET A 43 -17.14 -5.94 6.86
CA MET A 43 -18.03 -4.81 7.10
C MET A 43 -18.17 -3.94 5.85
N SER A 44 -17.08 -3.67 5.13
CA SER A 44 -17.12 -2.92 3.88
C SER A 44 -17.98 -3.61 2.82
N VAL A 45 -17.86 -4.94 2.64
CA VAL A 45 -18.68 -5.71 1.70
C VAL A 45 -20.15 -5.67 2.10
N ILE A 46 -20.46 -5.81 3.40
CA ILE A 46 -21.85 -5.76 3.92
C ILE A 46 -22.45 -4.38 3.68
N PHE A 47 -21.76 -3.30 4.08
CA PHE A 47 -22.26 -1.94 3.86
C PHE A 47 -22.51 -1.66 2.38
N GLN A 48 -21.61 -2.06 1.52
CA GLN A 48 -21.76 -1.87 0.08
C GLN A 48 -22.92 -2.67 -0.49
N SER A 49 -23.20 -3.84 0.07
CA SER A 49 -24.37 -4.67 -0.31
C SER A 49 -25.69 -4.02 0.09
N CYS A 50 -25.69 -3.19 1.14
CA CYS A 50 -26.90 -2.46 1.56
C CYS A 50 -27.23 -1.27 0.66
N PHE A 51 -26.22 -0.60 0.08
CA PHE A 51 -26.37 0.68 -0.60
C PHE A 51 -26.03 0.66 -2.08
N GLY A 52 -25.40 -0.40 -2.59
CA GLY A 52 -24.88 -0.48 -3.96
C GLY A 52 -25.69 -1.41 -4.88
N GLU A 53 -25.39 -1.31 -6.18
CA GLU A 53 -25.87 -2.27 -7.16
C GLU A 53 -25.21 -3.64 -6.97
N ILE A 54 -25.94 -4.72 -7.25
CA ILE A 54 -25.47 -6.10 -7.06
C ILE A 54 -24.20 -6.38 -7.88
N SER A 55 -24.11 -5.86 -9.09
CA SER A 55 -22.92 -6.01 -9.95
C SER A 55 -21.67 -5.40 -9.35
N PHE A 56 -21.80 -4.29 -8.62
CA PHE A 56 -20.71 -3.62 -7.94
C PHE A 56 -20.23 -4.42 -6.71
N ASN A 57 -21.14 -5.07 -6.02
CA ASN A 57 -20.83 -5.90 -4.84
C ASN A 57 -19.93 -7.10 -5.18
N TYR A 58 -20.16 -7.77 -6.31
CA TYR A 58 -19.28 -8.84 -6.77
C TYR A 58 -17.87 -8.36 -7.12
N LYS A 59 -17.76 -7.21 -7.78
CA LYS A 59 -16.45 -6.59 -8.09
C LYS A 59 -15.70 -6.26 -6.80
N HIS A 60 -16.38 -5.67 -5.83
CA HIS A 60 -15.79 -5.32 -4.54
C HIS A 60 -15.34 -6.57 -3.77
N PHE A 61 -16.14 -7.63 -3.74
CA PHE A 61 -15.78 -8.90 -3.13
C PHE A 61 -14.52 -9.51 -3.78
N ILE A 62 -14.47 -9.57 -5.11
CA ILE A 62 -13.29 -10.09 -5.84
C ILE A 62 -12.04 -9.26 -5.51
N THR A 63 -12.17 -7.94 -5.50
CA THR A 63 -11.06 -7.04 -5.13
C THR A 63 -10.58 -7.28 -3.71
N THR A 64 -11.48 -7.55 -2.77
CA THR A 64 -11.16 -7.89 -1.38
C THR A 64 -10.37 -9.19 -1.28
N VAL A 65 -10.80 -10.24 -1.99
CA VAL A 65 -10.08 -11.53 -2.03
C VAL A 65 -8.68 -11.38 -2.64
N ILE A 66 -8.56 -10.62 -3.72
CA ILE A 66 -7.25 -10.29 -4.31
C ILE A 66 -6.39 -9.51 -3.30
N GLY A 67 -6.99 -8.56 -2.59
CA GLY A 67 -6.32 -7.78 -1.54
C GLY A 67 -5.74 -8.66 -0.43
N PHE A 68 -6.46 -9.67 0.02
CA PHE A 68 -5.94 -10.66 0.98
C PHE A 68 -4.72 -11.40 0.45
N ALA A 69 -4.76 -11.87 -0.79
CA ALA A 69 -3.63 -12.57 -1.40
C ALA A 69 -2.39 -11.64 -1.51
N VAL A 70 -2.58 -10.42 -1.96
CA VAL A 70 -1.51 -9.41 -2.06
C VAL A 70 -0.94 -9.07 -0.70
N CYS A 71 -1.79 -8.93 0.33
CA CYS A 71 -1.36 -8.67 1.71
C CYS A 71 -0.45 -9.80 2.23
N GLN A 72 -0.81 -11.06 2.02
CA GLN A 72 0.01 -12.21 2.44
C GLN A 72 1.34 -12.30 1.69
N ILE A 73 1.34 -12.00 0.40
CA ILE A 73 2.59 -11.91 -0.40
C ILE A 73 3.46 -10.78 0.15
N GLY A 74 2.88 -9.61 0.40
CA GLY A 74 3.56 -8.46 0.98
C GLY A 74 4.17 -8.78 2.34
N PHE A 75 3.42 -9.45 3.22
CA PHE A 75 3.90 -9.86 4.53
C PHE A 75 5.11 -10.79 4.45
N LYS A 76 5.09 -11.78 3.55
CA LYS A 76 6.24 -12.66 3.30
C LYS A 76 7.48 -11.91 2.79
N LEU A 77 7.27 -10.94 1.91
CA LEU A 77 8.37 -10.11 1.39
C LEU A 77 8.99 -9.27 2.49
N VAL A 78 8.16 -8.62 3.33
CA VAL A 78 8.61 -7.75 4.42
C VAL A 78 9.32 -8.52 5.52
N ARG A 79 8.94 -9.76 5.78
CA ARG A 79 9.58 -10.62 6.78
C ARG A 79 11.07 -10.84 6.50
N ASN A 80 11.50 -10.75 5.25
CA ASN A 80 12.90 -10.90 4.87
C ASN A 80 13.59 -9.54 4.68
N TYR A 81 13.73 -8.80 5.77
CA TYR A 81 14.25 -7.44 5.81
C TYR A 81 15.59 -7.26 5.07
N ALA A 82 16.54 -8.20 5.23
CA ALA A 82 17.84 -8.14 4.56
C ALA A 82 17.73 -8.09 3.01
N VAL A 83 16.73 -8.77 2.45
CA VAL A 83 16.46 -8.73 0.99
C VAL A 83 15.94 -7.36 0.58
N ILE A 84 15.08 -6.74 1.39
CA ILE A 84 14.52 -5.42 1.11
C ILE A 84 15.63 -4.38 1.14
N GLU A 85 16.50 -4.41 2.16
CA GLU A 85 17.62 -3.49 2.29
C GLU A 85 18.58 -3.60 1.09
N SER A 86 18.95 -4.82 0.69
CA SER A 86 19.83 -5.04 -0.47
C SER A 86 19.21 -4.55 -1.80
N LYS A 87 17.88 -4.56 -1.89
CA LYS A 87 17.14 -4.16 -3.09
C LYS A 87 16.54 -2.76 -3.02
N LYS A 88 16.88 -1.97 -2.02
CA LYS A 88 16.34 -0.63 -1.76
C LYS A 88 16.33 0.27 -3.00
N LYS A 89 17.41 0.26 -3.79
CA LYS A 89 17.48 1.06 -5.03
C LYS A 89 16.37 0.72 -6.03
N TYR A 90 15.96 -0.55 -6.11
CA TYR A 90 14.88 -0.96 -7.02
C TYR A 90 13.52 -0.47 -6.54
N ILE A 91 13.35 -0.33 -5.21
CA ILE A 91 12.12 0.24 -4.64
C ILE A 91 12.04 1.74 -5.00
N TYR A 92 13.14 2.48 -4.91
CA TYR A 92 13.17 3.87 -5.38
C TYR A 92 12.85 3.99 -6.87
N ILE A 93 13.40 3.10 -7.71
CA ILE A 93 13.11 3.07 -9.14
C ILE A 93 11.63 2.75 -9.38
N ALA A 94 11.05 1.81 -8.63
CA ALA A 94 9.63 1.47 -8.74
C ALA A 94 8.72 2.65 -8.38
N ILE A 95 9.05 3.39 -7.31
CA ILE A 95 8.32 4.61 -6.94
C ILE A 95 8.44 5.66 -8.05
N ALA A 96 9.64 5.91 -8.57
CA ALA A 96 9.86 6.86 -9.66
C ALA A 96 9.11 6.44 -10.94
N ALA A 97 9.08 5.15 -11.26
CA ALA A 97 8.32 4.62 -12.38
C ALA A 97 6.80 4.83 -12.20
N LEU A 98 6.27 4.60 -11.00
CA LEU A 98 4.86 4.86 -10.68
C LEU A 98 4.53 6.36 -10.78
N MET A 99 5.44 7.24 -10.33
CA MET A 99 5.29 8.69 -10.50
C MET A 99 5.26 9.06 -11.98
N PHE A 100 6.17 8.51 -12.78
CA PHE A 100 6.20 8.74 -14.22
C PHE A 100 4.92 8.25 -14.91
N VAL A 101 4.47 7.04 -14.59
CA VAL A 101 3.20 6.50 -15.09
C VAL A 101 2.03 7.41 -14.75
N THR A 102 1.97 7.91 -13.50
CA THR A 102 0.94 8.86 -13.11
C THR A 102 0.96 10.09 -14.00
N VAL A 103 2.10 10.73 -14.19
CA VAL A 103 2.21 11.94 -15.02
C VAL A 103 1.88 11.66 -16.49
N ALA A 104 2.35 10.53 -17.04
CA ALA A 104 2.16 10.17 -18.45
C ALA A 104 0.70 9.85 -18.80
N PHE A 105 -0.02 9.17 -17.91
CA PHE A 105 -1.39 8.70 -18.17
C PHE A 105 -2.48 9.64 -17.67
N THR A 106 -2.17 10.52 -16.71
CA THR A 106 -3.17 11.41 -16.10
C THR A 106 -3.10 12.85 -16.63
N GLY A 107 -2.93 13.06 -17.92
CA GLY A 107 -2.83 14.40 -18.53
C GLY A 107 -3.88 15.45 -18.10
N SER A 108 -4.85 15.07 -17.26
CA SER A 108 -5.97 15.87 -16.76
C SER A 108 -5.92 16.19 -15.25
N ARG A 109 -4.75 16.16 -14.61
CA ARG A 109 -4.61 16.41 -13.17
C ARG A 109 -5.43 15.47 -12.27
N SER A 110 -5.61 14.22 -12.68
CA SER A 110 -6.24 13.16 -11.90
C SER A 110 -5.18 12.14 -11.48
N MET A 111 -5.34 11.51 -10.31
CA MET A 111 -4.51 10.37 -9.88
C MET A 111 -5.09 9.03 -10.31
N TRP A 112 -6.27 9.02 -10.94
CA TRP A 112 -6.96 7.82 -11.36
C TRP A 112 -6.69 7.52 -12.82
N ILE A 113 -6.18 6.33 -13.11
CA ILE A 113 -6.01 5.79 -14.45
C ILE A 113 -7.20 4.89 -14.72
N ASP A 114 -8.00 5.24 -15.72
CA ASP A 114 -9.17 4.46 -16.12
C ASP A 114 -8.81 3.47 -17.23
N PHE A 115 -9.03 2.19 -16.96
CA PHE A 115 -8.87 1.10 -17.93
C PHE A 115 -10.21 0.63 -18.50
N GLY A 116 -11.29 1.39 -18.29
CA GLY A 116 -12.64 1.14 -18.79
C GLY A 116 -13.46 0.25 -17.86
N PHE A 117 -12.98 -0.89 -17.43
CA PHE A 117 -13.70 -1.78 -16.50
C PHE A 117 -13.18 -1.72 -15.05
N PHE A 118 -12.04 -1.13 -14.82
CA PHE A 118 -11.52 -0.79 -13.48
C PHE A 118 -10.66 0.46 -13.55
N THR A 119 -10.60 1.18 -12.43
CA THR A 119 -9.74 2.34 -12.23
C THR A 119 -8.63 1.99 -11.25
N VAL A 120 -7.42 2.49 -11.51
CA VAL A 120 -6.26 2.29 -10.66
C VAL A 120 -5.68 3.63 -10.25
N GLN A 121 -5.36 3.75 -8.98
CA GLN A 121 -4.63 4.90 -8.45
C GLN A 121 -3.20 4.50 -8.12
N PRO A 122 -2.19 4.93 -8.90
CA PRO A 122 -0.80 4.54 -8.67
C PRO A 122 -0.26 4.93 -7.29
N SER A 123 -0.79 5.99 -6.67
CA SER A 123 -0.39 6.42 -5.33
C SER A 123 -0.68 5.36 -4.26
N GLU A 124 -1.70 4.51 -4.43
CA GLU A 124 -1.97 3.41 -3.50
C GLU A 124 -0.83 2.39 -3.48
N PHE A 125 -0.20 2.15 -4.62
CA PHE A 125 0.99 1.27 -4.72
C PHE A 125 2.26 1.96 -4.23
N MET A 126 2.34 3.29 -4.38
CA MET A 126 3.49 4.05 -3.86
C MET A 126 3.54 4.06 -2.33
N LYS A 127 2.40 4.06 -1.62
CA LYS A 127 2.34 4.10 -0.16
C LYS A 127 3.12 2.95 0.52
N PRO A 128 2.85 1.66 0.22
CA PRO A 128 3.59 0.56 0.83
C PRO A 128 5.08 0.56 0.43
N LEU A 129 5.40 0.90 -0.81
CA LEU A 129 6.81 1.01 -1.25
C LEU A 129 7.54 2.13 -0.50
N PHE A 130 6.90 3.27 -0.31
CA PHE A 130 7.46 4.39 0.44
C PHE A 130 7.64 4.04 1.92
N ALA A 131 6.67 3.35 2.54
CA ALA A 131 6.80 2.86 3.91
C ALA A 131 8.01 1.91 4.07
N LEU A 132 8.26 1.02 3.09
CA LEU A 132 9.44 0.15 3.08
C LEU A 132 10.74 0.96 2.98
N VAL A 133 10.77 1.99 2.16
CA VAL A 133 11.95 2.88 2.06
C VAL A 133 12.19 3.62 3.38
N CYS A 134 11.14 4.13 4.02
CA CYS A 134 11.24 4.76 5.33
C CYS A 134 11.80 3.78 6.38
N ALA A 135 11.25 2.56 6.44
CA ALA A 135 11.71 1.53 7.36
C ALA A 135 13.17 1.14 7.13
N THR A 136 13.60 0.94 5.87
CA THR A 136 15.00 0.64 5.55
C THR A 136 15.95 1.80 5.84
N SER A 137 15.46 3.03 5.75
CA SER A 137 16.26 4.20 6.12
C SER A 137 16.47 4.33 7.61
N LEU A 138 15.53 3.86 8.44
CA LEU A 138 15.65 3.86 9.90
C LEU A 138 16.71 2.87 10.41
N THR A 139 16.84 1.71 9.75
CA THR A 139 17.66 0.60 10.22
C THR A 139 19.03 0.50 9.55
N ALA A 140 19.23 1.20 8.41
CA ALA A 140 20.50 1.20 7.69
C ALA A 140 21.63 1.72 8.57
N GLN A 141 22.79 1.01 8.58
CA GLN A 141 24.00 1.52 9.20
C GLN A 141 24.33 2.88 8.59
N GLN A 142 24.43 3.90 9.47
CA GLN A 142 24.64 5.28 9.04
C GLN A 142 26.08 5.48 8.55
N ASN A 143 26.33 5.25 7.28
CA ASN A 143 27.54 5.71 6.63
C ASN A 143 27.51 7.24 6.55
N LYS A 144 28.10 7.89 7.56
CA LYS A 144 28.19 9.36 7.60
C LYS A 144 29.27 9.80 6.63
N VAL A 145 28.89 10.57 5.63
CA VAL A 145 29.82 11.24 4.71
C VAL A 145 29.98 12.70 5.14
N LYS A 146 31.21 13.15 5.35
CA LYS A 146 31.49 14.57 5.63
C LYS A 146 31.47 15.34 4.31
N ILE A 147 30.48 16.22 4.14
CA ILE A 147 30.42 17.19 3.04
C ILE A 147 30.38 18.58 3.65
N LEU A 148 31.33 19.43 3.28
CA LEU A 148 31.47 20.83 3.79
C LEU A 148 31.48 20.93 5.34
N GLY A 149 32.09 19.96 6.04
CA GLY A 149 32.16 19.96 7.51
C GLY A 149 30.92 19.43 8.23
N ILE A 150 29.84 19.10 7.52
CA ILE A 150 28.62 18.59 8.06
C ILE A 150 28.57 17.08 7.82
N ASN A 151 28.25 16.29 8.86
CA ASN A 151 28.05 14.85 8.73
C ASN A 151 26.67 14.60 8.11
N ILE A 152 26.64 14.23 6.84
CA ILE A 152 25.41 13.96 6.12
C ILE A 152 25.28 12.45 5.87
N VAL A 153 24.07 11.92 6.03
CA VAL A 153 23.74 10.56 5.66
C VAL A 153 23.09 10.59 4.27
N PRO A 154 23.73 10.04 3.23
CA PRO A 154 23.24 10.12 1.85
C PRO A 154 21.79 9.61 1.70
N ASP A 155 21.43 8.57 2.42
CA ASP A 155 20.08 7.99 2.42
C ASP A 155 18.99 8.97 2.87
N ASN A 156 19.32 9.88 3.80
CA ASN A 156 18.37 10.91 4.25
C ASN A 156 18.10 11.93 3.17
N ILE A 157 19.12 12.29 2.40
CA ILE A 157 18.98 13.24 1.30
C ILE A 157 18.07 12.64 0.23
N VAL A 158 18.32 11.38 -0.15
CA VAL A 158 17.50 10.67 -1.14
C VAL A 158 16.06 10.56 -0.66
N LEU A 159 15.84 10.19 0.61
CA LEU A 159 14.50 10.12 1.20
C LEU A 159 13.81 11.48 1.21
N PHE A 160 14.52 12.54 1.56
CA PHE A 160 13.99 13.91 1.57
C PHE A 160 13.55 14.36 0.18
N PHE A 161 14.41 14.19 -0.84
CA PHE A 161 14.08 14.56 -2.21
C PHE A 161 12.93 13.69 -2.78
N MET A 162 12.92 12.40 -2.48
CA MET A 162 11.82 11.52 -2.90
C MET A 162 10.50 11.94 -2.24
N THR A 163 10.52 12.26 -0.96
CA THR A 163 9.33 12.77 -0.25
C THR A 163 8.85 14.07 -0.88
N GLY A 164 9.74 15.01 -1.13
CA GLY A 164 9.41 16.28 -1.79
C GLY A 164 8.80 16.08 -3.18
N ALA A 165 9.36 15.17 -3.97
CA ALA A 165 8.84 14.85 -5.30
C ALA A 165 7.43 14.21 -5.24
N ILE A 166 7.21 13.26 -4.31
CA ILE A 166 5.88 12.67 -4.10
C ILE A 166 4.88 13.73 -3.66
N VAL A 167 5.23 14.56 -2.69
CA VAL A 167 4.34 15.64 -2.19
C VAL A 167 4.01 16.62 -3.31
N ALA A 168 4.98 17.02 -4.12
CA ALA A 168 4.77 17.91 -5.26
C ALA A 168 3.82 17.26 -6.30
N LEU A 169 3.99 15.97 -6.59
CA LEU A 169 3.10 15.23 -7.49
C LEU A 169 1.68 15.14 -6.95
N GLN A 170 1.51 14.80 -5.67
CA GLN A 170 0.20 14.71 -5.02
C GLN A 170 -0.52 16.07 -5.04
N TRP A 171 0.21 17.14 -4.76
CA TRP A 171 -0.31 18.50 -4.84
C TRP A 171 -0.74 18.86 -6.26
N TRP A 172 0.10 18.54 -7.25
CA TRP A 172 -0.20 18.78 -8.67
C TRP A 172 -1.47 18.04 -9.12
N CYS A 173 -1.60 16.78 -8.73
CA CYS A 173 -2.75 15.94 -9.07
C CYS A 173 -3.99 16.19 -8.18
N ARG A 174 -3.91 17.13 -7.23
CA ARG A 174 -4.98 17.46 -6.27
C ARG A 174 -5.42 16.28 -5.39
N ASP A 175 -4.53 15.33 -5.16
CA ASP A 175 -4.78 14.20 -4.25
C ASP A 175 -4.34 14.55 -2.82
N LEU A 176 -5.11 15.44 -2.19
CA LEU A 176 -4.84 15.88 -0.82
C LEU A 176 -5.10 14.78 0.21
N GLY A 177 -5.86 13.73 -0.15
CA GLY A 177 -6.15 12.61 0.74
C GLY A 177 -4.92 11.72 1.02
N SER A 178 -4.10 11.48 0.00
CA SER A 178 -2.88 10.65 0.13
C SER A 178 -1.69 11.42 0.71
N LEU A 179 -1.64 12.74 0.55
CA LEU A 179 -0.53 13.59 0.94
C LEU A 179 -0.18 13.48 2.45
N PRO A 180 -1.12 13.53 3.40
CA PRO A 180 -0.81 13.40 4.83
C PRO A 180 -0.14 12.07 5.18
N THR A 181 -0.48 10.99 4.48
CA THR A 181 0.08 9.65 4.71
C THR A 181 1.57 9.62 4.40
N PHE A 182 1.98 10.20 3.26
CA PHE A 182 3.40 10.30 2.90
C PHE A 182 4.18 11.22 3.84
N CYS A 183 3.60 12.38 4.18
CA CYS A 183 4.20 13.31 5.12
C CYS A 183 4.38 12.68 6.51
N ALA A 184 3.36 11.99 7.03
CA ALA A 184 3.43 11.32 8.33
C ALA A 184 4.48 10.20 8.34
N ALA A 185 4.54 9.37 7.31
CA ALA A 185 5.54 8.31 7.20
C ALA A 185 6.97 8.88 7.15
N ALA A 186 7.22 9.93 6.35
CA ALA A 186 8.50 10.60 6.29
C ALA A 186 8.86 11.25 7.63
N PHE A 187 7.92 11.96 8.25
CA PHE A 187 8.11 12.61 9.54
C PHE A 187 8.48 11.60 10.64
N CYS A 188 7.76 10.49 10.73
CA CYS A 188 8.11 9.40 11.64
C CYS A 188 9.53 8.86 11.36
N ALA A 189 9.88 8.66 10.09
CA ALA A 189 11.21 8.19 9.71
C ALA A 189 12.32 9.18 10.11
N PHE A 190 12.08 10.48 10.00
CA PHE A 190 13.07 11.51 10.40
C PHE A 190 13.19 11.68 11.92
N ILE A 191 12.08 11.54 12.67
CA ILE A 191 12.10 11.67 14.15
C ILE A 191 12.71 10.45 14.82
N LEU A 192 12.36 9.24 14.34
CA LEU A 192 12.79 7.98 14.96
C LEU A 192 14.25 7.62 14.65
N ARG A 193 14.88 8.35 13.77
CA ARG A 193 16.27 8.16 13.37
C ARG A 193 17.24 9.00 14.20
#